data_ac7c9ff89c9750710611a24778cdaee4
#
_entry.id   ac7c9ff89c9750710611a24778cdaee4
#
_cell.length_a   1.000
_cell.length_b   1.000
_cell.length_c   1.000
_cell.angle_alpha   90.00
_cell.angle_beta   90.00
_cell.angle_gamma   90.00
#
_symmetry.space_group_name_H-M   'P 1'
#
loop_
_entity.id
_entity.type
_entity.pdbx_description
1 polymer ?
#
loop_
_entity_poly.entity_id
_entity_poly.type
_entity_poly.pdbx_seq_one_letter_code
_entity_poly.pdbx_strand_id
1 'polypeptide(L)'
;DFREMAPGKAFKDMYLDKNGNVIPDMSTLGGAAVGVPGSISAIFEIHAKFGTLPIEDLFQPAIKLAQEGFIVTKNQSSSLSGKLDDFIKINGKKSLYSKRYYKGDTIKNTKFAETLSKISKNGSKAFYEGEIAEMIIDEVIESGGIMTIEDLKNYKSIWRDPVIFKYKDLDIISMSLPSSGGILLGQMLKAIEDYDISRYGHNSLNAIQLMVEVERRAYADRSHFMGDPDFMNLPVYELIDKKYIQDRMNNFSWDIATPSSEIKHGNVIINESDETTHYSIIDKYGNAVSVTTTLNNSYGSKVYVEDGGFFLNNEMDDFSSKPGHPNFYGLIGSEANSIQPKKRMLSSMTPTIVLKDNKPSLIVGTPGGATIITSVFQTILNVYEFNMNVQDAVNAPRFHHQWLPDVIIIEKNGSDNRIDSLLRNKNYNVISLPFESEMSGMSPRSSIGAVDAIFIDKNG
;
A
#
# COMPACT_ATOMS: atom_id res chain seq x y z
N ASP A 1 2.79 13.86 1.35
CA ASP A 1 3.66 12.68 1.38
C ASP A 1 4.39 12.60 2.73
N PHE A 2 4.16 11.50 3.42
CA PHE A 2 4.80 11.18 4.70
C PHE A 2 5.40 9.76 4.68
N ARG A 3 5.76 9.29 3.49
CA ARG A 3 6.44 8.02 3.29
C ARG A 3 7.71 7.94 4.13
N GLU A 4 7.96 6.80 4.69
CA GLU A 4 9.15 6.49 5.45
C GLU A 4 10.41 6.70 4.61
N MET A 5 11.55 6.90 5.30
CA MET A 5 12.86 7.05 4.65
C MET A 5 13.82 5.99 5.15
N ALA A 6 14.76 5.59 4.29
CA ALA A 6 15.89 4.79 4.72
C ALA A 6 16.73 5.57 5.74
N PRO A 7 17.19 4.93 6.83
CA PRO A 7 18.15 5.53 7.77
C PRO A 7 19.40 6.05 7.07
N GLY A 8 20.04 7.06 7.63
CA GLY A 8 21.26 7.66 7.07
C GLY A 8 22.46 6.71 6.96
N LYS A 9 22.45 5.59 7.69
CA LYS A 9 23.45 4.53 7.59
C LYS A 9 23.08 3.38 6.65
N ALA A 10 21.90 3.44 5.99
CA ALA A 10 21.48 2.43 5.04
C ALA A 10 22.39 2.42 3.81
N PHE A 11 22.57 1.26 3.20
CA PHE A 11 23.36 1.10 1.99
C PHE A 11 22.75 0.02 1.09
N LYS A 12 23.06 0.07 -0.20
CA LYS A 12 22.42 -0.72 -1.26
C LYS A 12 22.31 -2.21 -0.94
N ASP A 13 23.39 -2.82 -0.45
CA ASP A 13 23.48 -4.27 -0.29
C ASP A 13 23.26 -4.73 1.16
N MET A 14 22.65 -3.90 2.02
CA MET A 14 22.51 -4.18 3.46
C MET A 14 21.71 -5.45 3.77
N TYR A 15 20.92 -5.95 2.85
CA TYR A 15 20.14 -7.18 2.99
C TYR A 15 20.74 -8.38 2.26
N LEU A 16 21.97 -8.26 1.75
CA LEU A 16 22.66 -9.33 1.05
C LEU A 16 23.74 -9.98 1.92
N ASP A 17 23.88 -11.29 1.79
CA ASP A 17 25.02 -12.00 2.36
C ASP A 17 26.29 -11.76 1.53
N LYS A 18 27.44 -12.25 2.01
CA LYS A 18 28.73 -12.13 1.32
C LYS A 18 28.77 -12.77 -0.08
N ASN A 19 27.78 -13.59 -0.44
CA ASN A 19 27.66 -14.22 -1.75
C ASN A 19 26.68 -13.48 -2.65
N GLY A 20 26.08 -12.38 -2.17
CA GLY A 20 25.08 -11.59 -2.87
C GLY A 20 23.69 -12.21 -2.88
N ASN A 21 23.38 -13.12 -1.96
CA ASN A 21 22.02 -13.66 -1.77
C ASN A 21 21.28 -12.82 -0.73
N VAL A 22 19.97 -12.65 -0.95
CA VAL A 22 19.11 -11.97 0.02
C VAL A 22 19.03 -12.78 1.32
N ILE A 23 19.28 -12.10 2.45
CA ILE A 23 19.18 -12.68 3.79
C ILE A 23 17.70 -12.76 4.15
N PRO A 24 17.12 -13.97 4.38
CA PRO A 24 15.71 -14.13 4.70
C PRO A 24 15.29 -13.29 5.91
N ASP A 25 14.11 -12.73 5.86
CA ASP A 25 13.44 -11.95 6.91
C ASP A 25 14.15 -10.65 7.36
N MET A 26 15.36 -10.35 6.90
CA MET A 26 16.11 -9.19 7.38
C MET A 26 15.47 -7.85 7.00
N SER A 27 14.77 -7.79 5.87
CA SER A 27 14.00 -6.61 5.43
C SER A 27 12.60 -6.52 6.05
N THR A 28 12.11 -7.61 6.68
CA THR A 28 10.72 -7.71 7.17
C THR A 28 10.58 -7.81 8.69
N LEU A 29 11.61 -8.30 9.40
CA LEU A 29 11.58 -8.52 10.85
C LEU A 29 12.74 -7.81 11.56
N GLY A 30 12.46 -7.25 12.73
CA GLY A 30 13.47 -6.59 13.57
C GLY A 30 13.83 -5.18 13.13
N GLY A 31 14.81 -4.60 13.81
CA GLY A 31 15.17 -3.20 13.66
C GLY A 31 15.76 -2.83 12.30
N ALA A 32 16.39 -3.78 11.60
CA ALA A 32 16.94 -3.54 10.26
C ALA A 32 15.84 -3.27 9.21
N ALA A 33 14.61 -3.72 9.45
CA ALA A 33 13.47 -3.52 8.58
C ALA A 33 12.81 -2.14 8.74
N VAL A 34 13.14 -1.38 9.79
CA VAL A 34 12.45 -0.14 10.16
C VAL A 34 12.91 1.03 9.31
N GLY A 35 11.98 1.65 8.58
CA GLY A 35 12.15 2.96 7.96
C GLY A 35 11.85 4.10 8.93
N VAL A 36 12.48 5.26 8.74
CA VAL A 36 12.26 6.45 9.58
C VAL A 36 10.79 6.90 9.45
N PRO A 37 9.99 6.89 10.53
CA PRO A 37 8.54 7.06 10.46
C PRO A 37 8.12 8.50 10.18
N GLY A 38 7.04 8.67 9.41
CA GLY A 38 6.58 9.98 8.94
C GLY A 38 5.20 10.44 9.44
N SER A 39 4.37 9.54 9.96
CA SER A 39 2.96 9.81 10.24
C SER A 39 2.74 10.99 11.21
N ILE A 40 3.54 11.11 12.27
CA ILE A 40 3.40 12.20 13.24
C ILE A 40 3.75 13.55 12.60
N SER A 41 4.79 13.61 11.76
CA SER A 41 5.13 14.83 11.01
C SER A 41 3.94 15.29 10.15
N ALA A 42 3.33 14.37 9.40
CA ALA A 42 2.19 14.68 8.53
C ALA A 42 0.97 15.20 9.31
N ILE A 43 0.64 14.55 10.42
CA ILE A 43 -0.51 14.97 11.27
C ILE A 43 -0.36 16.45 11.66
N PHE A 44 0.80 16.85 12.15
CA PHE A 44 1.03 18.23 12.57
C PHE A 44 1.14 19.20 11.39
N GLU A 45 1.75 18.82 10.26
CA GLU A 45 1.80 19.64 9.05
C GLU A 45 0.40 19.89 8.46
N ILE A 46 -0.44 18.85 8.38
CA ILE A 46 -1.82 18.98 7.91
C ILE A 46 -2.63 19.84 8.87
N HIS A 47 -2.50 19.60 10.18
CA HIS A 47 -3.21 20.37 11.19
C HIS A 47 -2.79 21.85 11.17
N ALA A 48 -1.51 22.16 11.04
CA ALA A 48 -1.02 23.54 10.98
C ALA A 48 -1.59 24.32 9.77
N LYS A 49 -1.87 23.63 8.66
CA LYS A 49 -2.38 24.23 7.43
C LYS A 49 -3.90 24.31 7.37
N PHE A 50 -4.60 23.29 7.86
CA PHE A 50 -6.06 23.13 7.68
C PHE A 50 -6.83 22.94 8.98
N GLY A 51 -6.15 22.71 10.12
CA GLY A 51 -6.79 22.45 11.40
C GLY A 51 -7.54 23.67 11.93
N THR A 52 -8.75 23.44 12.44
CA THR A 52 -9.59 24.48 13.06
C THR A 52 -9.89 24.19 14.52
N LEU A 53 -9.70 22.95 14.98
CA LEU A 53 -9.87 22.54 16.37
C LEU A 53 -8.51 22.45 17.07
N PRO A 54 -8.42 22.61 18.39
CA PRO A 54 -7.18 22.35 19.13
C PRO A 54 -6.70 20.91 18.87
N ILE A 55 -5.41 20.74 18.62
CA ILE A 55 -4.84 19.42 18.34
C ILE A 55 -5.01 18.46 19.52
N GLU A 56 -4.98 18.98 20.74
CA GLU A 56 -5.19 18.23 21.96
C GLU A 56 -6.56 17.55 21.99
N ASP A 57 -7.61 18.25 21.55
CA ASP A 57 -8.97 17.69 21.47
C ASP A 57 -9.06 16.54 20.47
N LEU A 58 -8.31 16.65 19.35
CA LEU A 58 -8.27 15.61 18.32
C LEU A 58 -7.56 14.33 18.77
N PHE A 59 -6.59 14.43 19.68
CA PHE A 59 -5.91 13.27 20.25
C PHE A 59 -6.72 12.57 21.36
N GLN A 60 -7.66 13.27 22.04
CA GLN A 60 -8.39 12.73 23.20
C GLN A 60 -9.09 11.38 22.94
N PRO A 61 -9.81 11.15 21.82
CA PRO A 61 -10.45 9.87 21.58
C PRO A 61 -9.46 8.69 21.55
N ALA A 62 -8.29 8.88 20.91
CA ALA A 62 -7.25 7.86 20.83
C ALA A 62 -6.58 7.60 22.19
N ILE A 63 -6.29 8.67 22.94
CA ILE A 63 -5.76 8.57 24.30
C ILE A 63 -6.71 7.81 25.19
N LYS A 64 -8.00 8.16 25.17
CA LYS A 64 -9.04 7.48 25.95
C LYS A 64 -9.15 6.00 25.59
N LEU A 65 -9.17 5.67 24.30
CA LEU A 65 -9.24 4.29 23.83
C LEU A 65 -8.03 3.47 24.30
N ALA A 66 -6.83 4.04 24.25
CA ALA A 66 -5.62 3.38 24.74
C ALA A 66 -5.64 3.15 26.27
N GLN A 67 -6.17 4.12 27.05
CA GLN A 67 -6.30 4.01 28.51
C GLN A 67 -7.38 3.04 28.96
N GLU A 68 -8.58 3.16 28.39
CA GLU A 68 -9.74 2.34 28.77
C GLU A 68 -9.64 0.93 28.15
N GLY A 69 -9.00 0.82 27.01
CA GLY A 69 -8.80 -0.39 26.25
C GLY A 69 -9.92 -0.64 25.23
N PHE A 70 -9.67 -1.61 24.37
CA PHE A 70 -10.63 -2.09 23.38
C PHE A 70 -10.85 -3.61 23.52
N ILE A 71 -12.03 -4.06 23.11
CA ILE A 71 -12.40 -5.48 23.16
C ILE A 71 -11.87 -6.17 21.90
N VAL A 72 -11.12 -7.25 22.10
CA VAL A 72 -10.54 -8.07 21.04
C VAL A 72 -11.63 -8.77 20.23
N THR A 73 -11.67 -8.50 18.94
CA THR A 73 -12.55 -9.21 18.00
C THR A 73 -11.99 -10.59 17.65
N LYS A 74 -12.80 -11.44 16.97
CA LYS A 74 -12.33 -12.75 16.48
C LYS A 74 -11.16 -12.60 15.50
N ASN A 75 -11.23 -11.63 14.58
CA ASN A 75 -10.19 -11.40 13.60
C ASN A 75 -8.88 -10.92 14.24
N GLN A 76 -8.96 -9.98 15.20
CA GLN A 76 -7.79 -9.53 15.96
C GLN A 76 -7.15 -10.67 16.76
N SER A 77 -7.97 -11.52 17.43
CA SER A 77 -7.48 -12.69 18.13
C SER A 77 -6.71 -13.65 17.21
N SER A 78 -7.23 -13.91 16.02
CA SER A 78 -6.57 -14.77 15.02
C SER A 78 -5.27 -14.12 14.51
N SER A 79 -5.29 -12.83 14.17
CA SER A 79 -4.12 -12.07 13.69
C SER A 79 -3.01 -12.04 14.73
N LEU A 80 -3.33 -11.67 15.98
CA LEU A 80 -2.35 -11.66 17.10
C LEU A 80 -1.77 -13.05 17.37
N SER A 81 -2.61 -14.09 17.36
CA SER A 81 -2.15 -15.47 17.58
C SER A 81 -1.24 -15.96 16.47
N GLY A 82 -1.51 -15.59 15.22
CA GLY A 82 -0.68 -15.95 14.06
C GLY A 82 0.69 -15.27 14.04
N LYS A 83 0.89 -14.21 14.85
CA LYS A 83 2.17 -13.48 14.96
C LYS A 83 2.84 -13.60 16.32
N LEU A 84 2.29 -14.42 17.22
CA LEU A 84 2.78 -14.53 18.59
C LEU A 84 4.25 -14.96 18.69
N ASP A 85 4.66 -15.90 17.85
CA ASP A 85 6.06 -16.40 17.88
C ASP A 85 7.03 -15.30 17.41
N ASP A 86 6.64 -14.51 16.40
CA ASP A 86 7.42 -13.34 15.94
C ASP A 86 7.52 -12.30 17.06
N PHE A 87 6.41 -11.97 17.74
CA PHE A 87 6.43 -11.03 18.86
C PHE A 87 7.36 -11.49 19.99
N ILE A 88 7.30 -12.76 20.37
CA ILE A 88 8.18 -13.33 21.39
C ILE A 88 9.65 -13.33 20.96
N LYS A 89 9.90 -13.66 19.69
CA LYS A 89 11.24 -13.68 19.11
C LYS A 89 11.92 -12.30 19.15
N ILE A 90 11.18 -11.26 18.81
CA ILE A 90 11.72 -9.89 18.68
C ILE A 90 11.71 -9.17 20.04
N ASN A 91 10.61 -9.20 20.80
CA ASN A 91 10.42 -8.37 22.00
C ASN A 91 10.51 -9.17 23.32
N GLY A 92 10.84 -10.46 23.25
CA GLY A 92 10.82 -11.31 24.44
C GLY A 92 9.42 -11.62 24.97
N LYS A 93 9.35 -12.34 26.11
CA LYS A 93 8.08 -12.90 26.66
C LYS A 93 7.26 -11.92 27.50
N LYS A 94 7.80 -10.76 27.82
CA LYS A 94 7.16 -9.80 28.76
C LYS A 94 6.40 -8.67 28.07
N SER A 95 6.57 -8.50 26.78
CA SER A 95 5.89 -7.45 26.00
C SER A 95 4.36 -7.62 26.03
N LEU A 96 3.64 -6.50 25.93
CA LEU A 96 2.18 -6.47 25.93
C LEU A 96 1.56 -7.47 24.94
N TYR A 97 2.15 -7.62 23.77
CA TYR A 97 1.63 -8.50 22.71
C TYR A 97 2.28 -9.89 22.67
N SER A 98 3.23 -10.18 23.53
CA SER A 98 3.90 -11.50 23.63
C SER A 98 3.09 -12.54 24.41
N LYS A 99 1.75 -12.44 24.37
CA LYS A 99 0.81 -13.39 24.99
C LYS A 99 -0.41 -13.59 24.09
N ARG A 100 -1.15 -14.67 24.35
CA ARG A 100 -2.39 -14.91 23.60
C ARG A 100 -3.51 -14.01 24.10
N TYR A 101 -4.27 -13.50 23.13
CA TYR A 101 -5.52 -12.79 23.35
C TYR A 101 -6.66 -13.52 22.68
N TYR A 102 -7.77 -13.64 23.36
CA TYR A 102 -8.98 -14.30 22.88
C TYR A 102 -10.06 -13.27 22.59
N LYS A 103 -11.01 -13.63 21.71
CA LYS A 103 -12.20 -12.80 21.47
C LYS A 103 -12.87 -12.47 22.81
N GLY A 104 -13.10 -11.19 23.06
CA GLY A 104 -13.74 -10.69 24.29
C GLY A 104 -12.75 -10.21 25.35
N ASP A 105 -11.46 -10.52 25.22
CA ASP A 105 -10.43 -9.92 26.08
C ASP A 105 -10.36 -8.40 25.86
N THR A 106 -9.87 -7.69 26.88
CA THR A 106 -9.61 -6.25 26.74
C THR A 106 -8.11 -5.98 26.69
N ILE A 107 -7.66 -5.27 25.67
CA ILE A 107 -6.28 -4.77 25.59
C ILE A 107 -6.27 -3.30 26.02
N LYS A 108 -5.54 -3.00 27.09
CA LYS A 108 -5.23 -1.64 27.56
C LYS A 108 -3.77 -1.36 27.27
N ASN A 109 -3.51 -0.19 26.69
CA ASN A 109 -2.15 0.23 26.35
C ASN A 109 -1.87 1.61 26.95
N THR A 110 -1.64 1.64 28.25
CA THR A 110 -1.42 2.89 29.01
C THR A 110 -0.15 3.62 28.58
N LYS A 111 0.89 2.88 28.17
CA LYS A 111 2.12 3.47 27.62
C LYS A 111 1.86 4.25 26.33
N PHE A 112 1.04 3.69 25.44
CA PHE A 112 0.65 4.39 24.23
C PHE A 112 -0.19 5.65 24.53
N ALA A 113 -1.09 5.58 25.51
CA ALA A 113 -1.84 6.75 25.96
C ALA A 113 -0.93 7.86 26.48
N GLU A 114 0.10 7.51 27.27
CA GLU A 114 1.13 8.45 27.75
C GLU A 114 1.90 9.07 26.59
N THR A 115 2.33 8.27 25.62
CA THR A 115 3.01 8.73 24.40
C THR A 115 2.14 9.70 23.60
N LEU A 116 0.89 9.36 23.33
CA LEU A 116 -0.05 10.24 22.64
C LEU A 116 -0.29 11.54 23.42
N SER A 117 -0.38 11.48 24.75
CA SER A 117 -0.53 12.68 25.61
C SER A 117 0.70 13.58 25.54
N LYS A 118 1.91 13.01 25.51
CA LYS A 118 3.15 13.80 25.34
C LYS A 118 3.18 14.48 23.97
N ILE A 119 2.83 13.74 22.91
CA ILE A 119 2.80 14.26 21.54
C ILE A 119 1.75 15.36 21.39
N SER A 120 0.53 15.16 21.90
CA SER A 120 -0.54 16.15 21.79
C SER A 120 -0.19 17.49 22.46
N LYS A 121 0.51 17.45 23.59
CA LYS A 121 0.90 18.64 24.37
C LYS A 121 2.14 19.37 23.83
N ASN A 122 3.12 18.60 23.31
CA ASN A 122 4.44 19.14 22.98
C ASN A 122 4.72 19.17 21.47
N GLY A 123 3.72 18.76 20.65
CA GLY A 123 3.82 18.76 19.20
C GLY A 123 4.67 17.63 18.64
N SER A 124 4.93 17.67 17.32
CA SER A 124 5.70 16.66 16.62
C SER A 124 7.12 16.46 17.17
N LYS A 125 7.72 17.50 17.74
CA LYS A 125 9.05 17.42 18.36
C LYS A 125 9.11 16.40 19.48
N ALA A 126 8.02 16.19 20.22
CA ALA A 126 7.99 15.18 21.28
C ALA A 126 8.24 13.76 20.75
N PHE A 127 7.89 13.50 19.49
CA PHE A 127 8.12 12.19 18.84
C PHE A 127 9.51 12.07 18.20
N TYR A 128 9.99 13.15 17.56
CA TYR A 128 11.22 13.13 16.79
C TYR A 128 12.47 13.55 17.57
N GLU A 129 12.27 14.16 18.74
CA GLU A 129 13.34 14.66 19.60
C GLU A 129 13.08 14.26 21.07
N GLY A 130 14.11 13.98 21.85
CA GLY A 130 14.00 13.64 23.27
C GLY A 130 13.54 12.22 23.55
N GLU A 131 12.80 12.01 24.66
CA GLU A 131 12.54 10.70 25.29
C GLU A 131 11.89 9.67 24.34
N ILE A 132 10.88 10.06 23.54
CA ILE A 132 10.21 9.11 22.63
C ILE A 132 11.16 8.69 21.50
N ALA A 133 11.94 9.65 20.97
CA ALA A 133 12.94 9.33 19.95
C ALA A 133 14.02 8.38 20.51
N GLU A 134 14.46 8.60 21.74
CA GLU A 134 15.41 7.71 22.42
C GLU A 134 14.85 6.30 22.58
N MET A 135 13.61 6.15 23.05
CA MET A 135 12.93 4.85 23.14
C MET A 135 12.85 4.13 21.79
N ILE A 136 12.54 4.85 20.70
CA ILE A 136 12.51 4.27 19.35
C ILE A 136 13.90 3.76 18.95
N ILE A 137 14.93 4.56 19.16
CA ILE A 137 16.29 4.20 18.76
C ILE A 137 16.82 3.02 19.55
N ASP A 138 16.57 3.00 20.86
CA ASP A 138 17.01 1.90 21.74
C ASP A 138 16.42 0.56 21.24
N GLU A 139 15.11 0.50 21.02
CA GLU A 139 14.44 -0.72 20.52
C GLU A 139 14.89 -1.11 19.12
N VAL A 140 15.12 -0.12 18.22
CA VAL A 140 15.64 -0.39 16.87
C VAL A 140 17.05 -0.98 16.94
N ILE A 141 17.93 -0.43 17.76
CA ILE A 141 19.31 -0.92 17.89
C ILE A 141 19.35 -2.29 18.57
N GLU A 142 18.57 -2.49 19.66
CA GLU A 142 18.49 -3.77 20.36
C GLU A 142 17.99 -4.90 19.45
N SER A 143 17.08 -4.57 18.51
CA SER A 143 16.56 -5.51 17.52
C SER A 143 17.36 -5.58 16.21
N GLY A 144 18.59 -5.04 16.17
CA GLY A 144 19.55 -5.18 15.07
C GLY A 144 19.44 -4.12 13.97
N GLY A 145 18.83 -2.99 14.25
CA GLY A 145 18.69 -1.88 13.29
C GLY A 145 19.86 -0.89 13.31
N ILE A 146 19.76 0.10 12.42
CA ILE A 146 20.85 1.07 12.15
C ILE A 146 20.39 2.53 12.23
N MET A 147 19.12 2.78 12.55
CA MET A 147 18.56 4.13 12.67
C MET A 147 19.23 4.91 13.81
N THR A 148 19.33 6.21 13.65
CA THR A 148 19.93 7.12 14.64
C THR A 148 18.96 8.22 15.04
N ILE A 149 19.21 8.88 16.17
CA ILE A 149 18.47 10.07 16.60
C ILE A 149 18.44 11.15 15.51
N GLU A 150 19.53 11.34 14.79
CA GLU A 150 19.61 12.32 13.71
C GLU A 150 18.70 11.98 12.53
N ASP A 151 18.40 10.70 12.28
CA ASP A 151 17.44 10.28 11.26
C ASP A 151 16.03 10.72 11.63
N LEU A 152 15.63 10.50 12.88
CA LEU A 152 14.33 10.96 13.39
C LEU A 152 14.23 12.49 13.36
N LYS A 153 15.22 13.19 13.94
CA LYS A 153 15.24 14.65 14.05
C LYS A 153 15.19 15.36 12.70
N ASN A 154 15.80 14.76 11.66
CA ASN A 154 15.86 15.34 10.33
C ASN A 154 14.69 14.93 9.43
N TYR A 155 13.81 14.03 9.89
CA TYR A 155 12.64 13.64 9.09
C TYR A 155 11.68 14.82 8.89
N LYS A 156 11.17 14.95 7.66
CA LYS A 156 10.11 15.92 7.30
C LYS A 156 9.13 15.29 6.32
N SER A 157 7.85 15.46 6.56
CA SER A 157 6.84 15.25 5.53
C SER A 157 6.98 16.29 4.42
N ILE A 158 6.53 15.96 3.20
CA ILE A 158 6.71 16.81 2.01
C ILE A 158 5.34 17.07 1.37
N TRP A 159 5.04 18.34 1.07
CA TRP A 159 3.93 18.69 0.21
C TRP A 159 4.33 18.42 -1.24
N ARG A 160 3.59 17.54 -1.91
CA ARG A 160 3.80 17.17 -3.32
C ARG A 160 2.56 17.47 -4.13
N ASP A 161 2.75 17.82 -5.39
CA ASP A 161 1.65 17.91 -6.33
C ASP A 161 1.12 16.49 -6.65
N PRO A 162 -0.20 16.27 -6.63
CA PRO A 162 -0.78 15.00 -7.02
C PRO A 162 -0.63 14.75 -8.52
N VAL A 163 -0.78 13.50 -8.94
CA VAL A 163 -1.00 13.17 -10.35
C VAL A 163 -2.44 13.49 -10.71
N ILE A 164 -2.64 14.36 -11.70
CA ILE A 164 -3.97 14.77 -12.18
C ILE A 164 -4.09 14.42 -13.66
N PHE A 165 -5.13 13.69 -14.02
CA PHE A 165 -5.42 13.33 -15.41
C PHE A 165 -6.92 13.20 -15.67
N LYS A 166 -7.31 13.27 -16.94
CA LYS A 166 -8.70 13.04 -17.36
C LYS A 166 -8.92 11.58 -17.76
N TYR A 167 -10.08 11.06 -17.39
CA TYR A 167 -10.67 9.85 -17.93
C TYR A 167 -12.10 10.15 -18.35
N LYS A 168 -12.34 10.21 -19.68
CA LYS A 168 -13.62 10.67 -20.24
C LYS A 168 -14.01 12.06 -19.68
N ASP A 169 -15.16 12.16 -19.02
CA ASP A 169 -15.69 13.39 -18.39
C ASP A 169 -15.27 13.57 -16.91
N LEU A 170 -14.35 12.71 -16.42
CA LEU A 170 -13.87 12.72 -15.05
C LEU A 170 -12.48 13.34 -14.94
N ASP A 171 -12.24 14.11 -13.87
CA ASP A 171 -10.89 14.49 -13.44
C ASP A 171 -10.46 13.59 -12.28
N ILE A 172 -9.37 12.86 -12.45
CA ILE A 172 -8.82 11.93 -11.47
C ILE A 172 -7.63 12.59 -10.77
N ILE A 173 -7.67 12.65 -9.46
CA ILE A 173 -6.61 13.17 -8.60
C ILE A 173 -6.11 12.03 -7.73
N SER A 174 -4.84 11.64 -7.87
CA SER A 174 -4.28 10.52 -7.13
C SER A 174 -2.84 10.77 -6.68
N MET A 175 -2.29 9.85 -5.90
CA MET A 175 -0.97 9.98 -5.30
C MET A 175 0.14 9.97 -6.36
N SER A 176 1.09 10.93 -6.23
CA SER A 176 2.32 10.94 -7.04
C SER A 176 3.45 10.16 -6.35
N LEU A 177 4.61 10.08 -7.00
CA LEU A 177 5.80 9.48 -6.39
C LEU A 177 6.13 10.13 -5.01
N PRO A 178 6.63 9.34 -4.06
CA PRO A 178 7.13 7.97 -4.19
C PRO A 178 6.06 6.87 -4.20
N SER A 179 4.80 7.15 -4.47
CA SER A 179 3.84 6.11 -4.80
C SER A 179 3.63 5.99 -6.31
N SER A 180 3.65 4.77 -6.82
CA SER A 180 3.33 4.45 -8.22
C SER A 180 1.83 4.53 -8.52
N GLY A 181 0.99 4.61 -7.49
CA GLY A 181 -0.45 4.40 -7.59
C GLY A 181 -1.14 5.30 -8.61
N GLY A 182 -0.95 6.60 -8.52
CA GLY A 182 -1.62 7.53 -9.45
C GLY A 182 -1.12 7.41 -10.89
N ILE A 183 0.16 7.08 -11.09
CA ILE A 183 0.73 6.91 -12.43
C ILE A 183 0.15 5.67 -13.10
N LEU A 184 0.16 4.51 -12.42
CA LEU A 184 -0.39 3.27 -12.96
C LEU A 184 -1.90 3.39 -13.19
N LEU A 185 -2.61 4.01 -12.26
CA LEU A 185 -4.05 4.28 -12.43
C LEU A 185 -4.31 5.10 -13.70
N GLY A 186 -3.48 6.14 -13.93
CA GLY A 186 -3.54 6.95 -15.15
C GLY A 186 -3.25 6.14 -16.43
N GLN A 187 -2.21 5.30 -16.41
CA GLN A 187 -1.89 4.40 -17.51
C GLN A 187 -3.05 3.45 -17.84
N MET A 188 -3.60 2.79 -16.82
CA MET A 188 -4.65 1.79 -16.99
C MET A 188 -5.97 2.42 -17.46
N LEU A 189 -6.42 3.52 -16.86
CA LEU A 189 -7.64 4.19 -17.28
C LEU A 189 -7.53 4.75 -18.70
N LYS A 190 -6.40 5.38 -19.05
CA LYS A 190 -6.19 5.89 -20.40
C LYS A 190 -6.02 4.80 -21.45
N ALA A 191 -5.46 3.64 -21.08
CA ALA A 191 -5.33 2.51 -22.00
C ALA A 191 -6.68 1.92 -22.39
N ILE A 192 -7.65 1.88 -21.46
CA ILE A 192 -8.99 1.37 -21.74
C ILE A 192 -9.94 2.43 -22.35
N GLU A 193 -9.58 3.72 -22.32
CA GLU A 193 -10.45 4.82 -22.78
C GLU A 193 -10.87 4.68 -24.26
N ASP A 194 -10.01 4.07 -25.08
CA ASP A 194 -10.27 3.82 -26.50
C ASP A 194 -11.20 2.58 -26.73
N TYR A 195 -11.58 1.86 -25.66
CA TYR A 195 -12.45 0.70 -25.71
C TYR A 195 -13.78 1.01 -25.00
N ASP A 196 -14.88 0.52 -25.55
CA ASP A 196 -16.20 0.63 -24.91
C ASP A 196 -16.36 -0.55 -23.93
N ILE A 197 -15.62 -0.48 -22.79
CA ILE A 197 -15.57 -1.56 -21.82
C ILE A 197 -16.95 -1.88 -21.22
N SER A 198 -17.84 -0.90 -21.15
CA SER A 198 -19.22 -1.08 -20.66
C SER A 198 -19.99 -2.14 -21.44
N ARG A 199 -19.74 -2.25 -22.75
CA ARG A 199 -20.40 -3.23 -23.63
C ARG A 199 -19.94 -4.67 -23.41
N TYR A 200 -18.77 -4.85 -22.82
CA TYR A 200 -18.29 -6.22 -22.55
C TYR A 200 -18.99 -6.84 -21.34
N GLY A 201 -19.47 -6.00 -20.41
CA GLY A 201 -20.07 -6.42 -19.15
C GLY A 201 -19.01 -6.69 -18.06
N HIS A 202 -19.40 -6.45 -16.82
CA HIS A 202 -18.56 -6.65 -15.65
C HIS A 202 -18.00 -8.07 -15.57
N ASN A 203 -16.72 -8.21 -15.35
CA ASN A 203 -15.99 -9.47 -15.22
C ASN A 203 -16.23 -10.50 -16.35
N SER A 204 -16.65 -10.03 -17.53
CA SER A 204 -16.70 -10.88 -18.73
C SER A 204 -15.28 -11.25 -19.22
N LEU A 205 -15.16 -12.26 -20.07
CA LEU A 205 -13.89 -12.67 -20.68
C LEU A 205 -13.15 -11.45 -21.29
N ASN A 206 -13.83 -10.65 -22.09
CA ASN A 206 -13.21 -9.52 -22.77
C ASN A 206 -12.83 -8.40 -21.79
N ALA A 207 -13.65 -8.12 -20.80
CA ALA A 207 -13.34 -7.12 -19.77
C ALA A 207 -12.10 -7.54 -18.96
N ILE A 208 -12.06 -8.79 -18.46
CA ILE A 208 -10.92 -9.31 -17.70
C ILE A 208 -9.67 -9.30 -18.59
N GLN A 209 -9.77 -9.79 -19.83
CA GLN A 209 -8.62 -9.84 -20.75
C GLN A 209 -8.03 -8.45 -20.98
N LEU A 210 -8.85 -7.46 -21.34
CA LEU A 210 -8.39 -6.08 -21.57
C LEU A 210 -7.74 -5.50 -20.32
N MET A 211 -8.40 -5.62 -19.17
CA MET A 211 -7.91 -5.04 -17.91
C MET A 211 -6.59 -5.70 -17.47
N VAL A 212 -6.47 -7.02 -17.56
CA VAL A 212 -5.23 -7.74 -17.27
C VAL A 212 -4.07 -7.32 -18.18
N GLU A 213 -4.34 -7.10 -19.45
CA GLU A 213 -3.31 -6.67 -20.38
C GLU A 213 -2.82 -5.23 -20.11
N VAL A 214 -3.68 -4.32 -19.66
CA VAL A 214 -3.26 -2.98 -19.25
C VAL A 214 -2.56 -3.01 -17.89
N GLU A 215 -3.04 -3.80 -16.92
CA GLU A 215 -2.38 -4.03 -15.64
C GLU A 215 -0.94 -4.54 -15.85
N ARG A 216 -0.76 -5.58 -16.65
CA ARG A 216 0.54 -6.17 -16.99
C ARG A 216 1.55 -5.12 -17.47
N ARG A 217 1.14 -4.24 -18.38
CA ARG A 217 2.02 -3.21 -18.94
C ARG A 217 2.34 -2.11 -17.96
N ALA A 218 1.36 -1.67 -17.20
CA ALA A 218 1.55 -0.64 -16.17
C ALA A 218 2.51 -1.13 -15.08
N TYR A 219 2.39 -2.37 -14.61
CA TYR A 219 3.31 -2.93 -13.61
C TYR A 219 4.71 -3.21 -14.14
N ALA A 220 4.86 -3.51 -15.43
CA ALA A 220 6.17 -3.57 -16.07
C ALA A 220 6.88 -2.20 -16.04
N ASP A 221 6.16 -1.13 -16.32
CA ASP A 221 6.69 0.24 -16.24
C ASP A 221 7.03 0.64 -14.79
N ARG A 222 6.17 0.28 -13.82
CA ARG A 222 6.43 0.48 -12.39
C ARG A 222 7.78 -0.11 -11.99
N SER A 223 7.98 -1.36 -12.34
CA SER A 223 9.18 -2.10 -11.98
C SER A 223 10.46 -1.44 -12.49
N HIS A 224 10.40 -0.82 -13.66
CA HIS A 224 11.59 -0.26 -14.32
C HIS A 224 11.86 1.18 -13.95
N PHE A 225 10.82 2.02 -13.95
CA PHE A 225 11.00 3.48 -13.93
C PHE A 225 10.84 4.11 -12.55
N MET A 226 10.14 3.48 -11.59
CA MET A 226 9.60 4.21 -10.43
C MET A 226 10.42 4.05 -9.16
N GLY A 227 10.54 5.14 -8.42
CA GLY A 227 11.27 5.26 -7.15
C GLY A 227 11.02 6.63 -6.52
N ASP A 228 11.94 7.05 -5.64
CA ASP A 228 11.86 8.35 -4.98
C ASP A 228 12.16 9.49 -5.96
N PRO A 229 11.23 10.46 -6.17
CA PRO A 229 11.44 11.57 -7.09
C PRO A 229 12.53 12.56 -6.64
N ASP A 230 12.92 12.53 -5.36
CA ASP A 230 14.01 13.37 -4.85
C ASP A 230 15.41 12.79 -5.22
N PHE A 231 15.45 11.54 -5.71
CA PHE A 231 16.66 10.83 -6.13
C PHE A 231 16.73 10.52 -7.62
N MET A 232 15.66 10.81 -8.36
CA MET A 232 15.58 10.56 -9.79
C MET A 232 14.64 11.54 -10.48
N ASN A 233 14.92 11.85 -11.74
CA ASN A 233 14.02 12.64 -12.56
C ASN A 233 13.17 11.69 -13.42
N LEU A 234 11.89 11.56 -13.12
CA LEU A 234 10.94 10.76 -13.90
C LEU A 234 9.92 11.68 -14.55
N PRO A 235 9.77 11.65 -15.86
CA PRO A 235 8.76 12.42 -16.58
C PRO A 235 7.38 11.76 -16.42
N VAL A 236 6.74 11.98 -15.26
CA VAL A 236 5.47 11.34 -14.85
C VAL A 236 4.38 11.47 -15.90
N TYR A 237 4.23 12.67 -16.48
CA TYR A 237 3.17 12.93 -17.46
C TYR A 237 3.44 12.29 -18.83
N GLU A 238 4.69 11.99 -19.17
CA GLU A 238 5.01 11.21 -20.37
C GLU A 238 4.55 9.76 -20.26
N LEU A 239 4.63 9.19 -19.04
CA LEU A 239 4.17 7.82 -18.78
C LEU A 239 2.64 7.66 -18.86
N ILE A 240 1.88 8.74 -18.70
CA ILE A 240 0.42 8.76 -18.83
C ILE A 240 -0.04 9.47 -20.11
N ASP A 241 0.90 9.79 -21.03
CA ASP A 241 0.57 10.35 -22.33
C ASP A 241 -0.13 9.33 -23.23
N LYS A 242 -1.13 9.79 -23.98
CA LYS A 242 -1.96 8.91 -24.81
C LYS A 242 -1.13 8.16 -25.85
N LYS A 243 -0.15 8.82 -26.48
CA LYS A 243 0.69 8.18 -27.50
C LYS A 243 1.57 7.09 -26.88
N TYR A 244 2.20 7.39 -25.75
CA TYR A 244 2.99 6.40 -25.02
C TYR A 244 2.15 5.15 -24.71
N ILE A 245 0.95 5.35 -24.18
CA ILE A 245 0.04 4.24 -23.80
C ILE A 245 -0.40 3.45 -25.03
N GLN A 246 -0.74 4.10 -26.14
CA GLN A 246 -1.08 3.43 -27.39
C GLN A 246 0.10 2.58 -27.91
N ASP A 247 1.32 3.11 -27.85
CA ASP A 247 2.52 2.36 -28.22
C ASP A 247 2.72 1.14 -27.29
N ARG A 248 2.43 1.27 -26.00
CA ARG A 248 2.45 0.13 -25.04
C ARG A 248 1.41 -0.95 -25.37
N MET A 249 0.26 -0.57 -25.94
CA MET A 249 -0.82 -1.49 -26.29
C MET A 249 -0.71 -2.08 -27.72
N ASN A 250 0.26 -1.68 -28.52
CA ASN A 250 0.39 -2.11 -29.93
C ASN A 250 0.47 -3.63 -30.15
N ASN A 251 0.97 -4.39 -29.18
CA ASN A 251 1.04 -5.85 -29.24
C ASN A 251 -0.10 -6.57 -28.53
N PHE A 252 -1.13 -5.85 -28.08
CA PHE A 252 -2.32 -6.46 -27.49
C PHE A 252 -3.10 -7.27 -28.53
N SER A 253 -3.51 -8.47 -28.16
CA SER A 253 -4.34 -9.35 -28.98
C SER A 253 -5.53 -9.87 -28.21
N TRP A 254 -6.69 -9.88 -28.85
CA TRP A 254 -7.89 -10.55 -28.29
C TRP A 254 -7.79 -12.08 -28.34
N ASP A 255 -6.91 -12.64 -29.15
CA ASP A 255 -6.84 -14.10 -29.40
C ASP A 255 -5.96 -14.83 -28.41
N ILE A 256 -4.91 -14.18 -27.91
CA ILE A 256 -3.90 -14.80 -27.06
C ILE A 256 -3.32 -13.79 -26.06
N ALA A 257 -2.96 -14.26 -24.86
CA ALA A 257 -2.24 -13.45 -23.87
C ALA A 257 -0.90 -12.97 -24.41
N THR A 258 -0.52 -11.72 -24.10
CA THR A 258 0.86 -11.27 -24.29
C THR A 258 1.70 -11.82 -23.13
N PRO A 259 2.69 -12.70 -23.36
CA PRO A 259 3.54 -13.20 -22.28
C PRO A 259 4.27 -12.05 -21.56
N SER A 260 4.31 -12.06 -20.22
CA SER A 260 5.03 -11.05 -19.47
C SER A 260 6.51 -10.95 -19.81
N SER A 261 7.12 -12.06 -20.30
CA SER A 261 8.51 -12.11 -20.78
C SER A 261 8.75 -11.27 -22.06
N GLU A 262 7.71 -11.05 -22.86
CA GLU A 262 7.77 -10.22 -24.08
C GLU A 262 7.54 -8.73 -23.78
N ILE A 263 6.94 -8.43 -22.64
CA ILE A 263 6.79 -7.06 -22.14
C ILE A 263 8.06 -6.69 -21.39
N LYS A 264 8.98 -6.01 -22.09
CA LYS A 264 10.30 -5.71 -21.56
C LYS A 264 10.21 -4.99 -20.21
N HIS A 265 10.77 -5.54 -19.22
CA HIS A 265 11.67 -5.24 -18.13
C HIS A 265 11.57 -6.29 -17.00
N GLY A 266 12.64 -7.07 -16.78
CA GLY A 266 13.00 -7.85 -15.58
C GLY A 266 12.38 -9.23 -15.42
N ASN A 267 13.15 -10.16 -14.90
CA ASN A 267 12.72 -11.52 -14.52
C ASN A 267 12.58 -11.63 -13.01
N VAL A 268 11.56 -12.30 -12.46
CA VAL A 268 11.56 -13.25 -11.30
C VAL A 268 10.31 -13.31 -10.40
N ILE A 269 10.18 -14.34 -9.56
CA ILE A 269 9.05 -15.03 -8.92
C ILE A 269 8.75 -14.52 -7.47
N ILE A 270 7.55 -14.74 -6.93
CA ILE A 270 6.79 -13.94 -5.97
C ILE A 270 6.20 -14.66 -4.78
N ASN A 271 5.88 -13.88 -3.70
CA ASN A 271 4.80 -14.12 -2.72
C ASN A 271 4.29 -12.81 -2.09
N GLU A 272 2.96 -12.65 -1.91
CA GLU A 272 2.32 -11.44 -1.37
C GLU A 272 1.62 -11.62 -0.02
N SER A 273 1.55 -10.51 0.77
CA SER A 273 0.75 -10.35 1.98
C SER A 273 0.15 -8.94 2.04
N ASP A 274 -1.05 -8.77 2.66
CA ASP A 274 -1.82 -7.52 2.66
C ASP A 274 -1.93 -6.95 4.06
N GLU A 275 -1.35 -5.75 4.29
CA GLU A 275 -1.61 -5.02 5.53
C GLU A 275 -1.42 -3.51 5.33
N THR A 276 -2.51 -2.82 5.09
CA THR A 276 -2.59 -1.37 4.92
C THR A 276 -3.93 -0.92 5.47
N THR A 277 -4.11 0.36 5.79
CA THR A 277 -5.40 0.94 6.16
C THR A 277 -5.71 2.12 5.26
N HIS A 278 -6.96 2.21 4.83
CA HIS A 278 -7.46 3.36 4.08
C HIS A 278 -8.68 3.96 4.77
N TYR A 279 -8.86 5.28 4.65
CA TYR A 279 -10.10 5.96 5.01
C TYR A 279 -10.38 7.13 4.08
N SER A 280 -11.67 7.29 3.76
CA SER A 280 -12.22 8.36 2.95
C SER A 280 -13.09 9.26 3.83
N ILE A 281 -13.00 10.56 3.68
CA ILE A 281 -13.78 11.54 4.45
C ILE A 281 -14.30 12.62 3.51
N ILE A 282 -15.53 13.04 3.73
CA ILE A 282 -16.08 14.28 3.17
C ILE A 282 -16.84 15.04 4.25
N ASP A 283 -16.68 16.35 4.29
CA ASP A 283 -17.43 17.21 5.19
C ASP A 283 -18.64 17.89 4.49
N LYS A 284 -19.46 18.54 5.28
CA LYS A 284 -20.64 19.28 4.79
C LYS A 284 -20.31 20.47 3.88
N TYR A 285 -19.07 20.87 3.78
CA TYR A 285 -18.59 21.94 2.91
C TYR A 285 -18.04 21.44 1.58
N GLY A 286 -17.95 20.13 1.39
CA GLY A 286 -17.40 19.49 0.21
C GLY A 286 -15.87 19.31 0.26
N ASN A 287 -15.23 19.52 1.42
CA ASN A 287 -13.83 19.16 1.58
C ASN A 287 -13.69 17.63 1.60
N ALA A 288 -12.88 17.09 0.71
CA ALA A 288 -12.67 15.66 0.54
C ALA A 288 -11.26 15.26 0.94
N VAL A 289 -11.13 14.14 1.66
CA VAL A 289 -9.84 13.58 2.09
C VAL A 289 -9.82 12.09 1.77
N SER A 290 -8.74 11.63 1.13
CA SER A 290 -8.45 10.23 0.84
C SER A 290 -7.08 9.92 1.39
N VAL A 291 -6.98 9.02 2.38
CA VAL A 291 -5.73 8.71 3.07
C VAL A 291 -5.49 7.22 3.10
N THR A 292 -4.31 6.82 2.63
CA THR A 292 -3.79 5.47 2.82
C THR A 292 -2.55 5.54 3.69
N THR A 293 -2.51 4.75 4.77
CA THR A 293 -1.39 4.67 5.71
C THR A 293 -1.09 3.20 6.05
N THR A 294 0.17 2.89 6.36
CA THR A 294 0.61 1.52 6.55
C THR A 294 1.81 1.44 7.50
N LEU A 295 2.06 0.25 7.99
CA LEU A 295 3.32 -0.17 8.60
C LEU A 295 4.06 -1.16 7.68
N ASN A 296 3.63 -1.30 6.43
CA ASN A 296 3.92 -2.30 5.41
C ASN A 296 3.26 -3.65 5.74
N ASN A 297 3.76 -4.48 6.66
CA ASN A 297 3.13 -5.75 7.05
C ASN A 297 2.32 -5.61 8.36
N SER A 298 1.48 -6.62 8.68
CA SER A 298 0.79 -6.71 9.98
C SER A 298 1.76 -6.49 11.13
N TYR A 299 1.51 -5.47 11.93
CA TYR A 299 2.37 -5.08 13.06
C TYR A 299 3.82 -4.72 12.64
N GLY A 300 4.02 -4.30 11.39
CA GLY A 300 5.30 -3.85 10.86
C GLY A 300 6.44 -4.84 11.05
N SER A 301 7.58 -4.36 11.51
CA SER A 301 8.78 -5.14 11.83
C SER A 301 8.66 -6.07 13.05
N LYS A 302 7.52 -6.03 13.75
CA LYS A 302 7.26 -6.66 15.05
C LYS A 302 8.08 -6.05 16.20
N VAL A 303 8.93 -5.05 15.96
CA VAL A 303 9.57 -4.28 17.02
C VAL A 303 8.51 -3.44 17.71
N TYR A 304 8.33 -3.68 19.00
CA TYR A 304 7.39 -2.96 19.84
C TYR A 304 8.16 -2.08 20.82
N VAL A 305 7.98 -0.78 20.72
CA VAL A 305 8.59 0.20 21.63
C VAL A 305 7.89 0.06 22.99
N GLU A 306 8.49 -0.73 23.90
CA GLU A 306 7.81 -1.20 25.12
C GLU A 306 7.35 -0.04 26.00
N ASP A 307 8.20 0.97 26.22
CA ASP A 307 7.87 2.15 27.01
C ASP A 307 7.07 3.22 26.21
N GLY A 308 7.04 3.11 24.89
CA GLY A 308 6.23 3.95 24.00
C GLY A 308 4.85 3.39 23.70
N GLY A 309 4.67 2.07 23.78
CA GLY A 309 3.40 1.38 23.57
C GLY A 309 2.97 1.22 22.11
N PHE A 310 3.87 1.20 21.12
CA PHE A 310 3.53 1.09 19.71
C PHE A 310 4.53 0.24 18.91
N PHE A 311 4.06 -0.31 17.79
CA PHE A 311 4.89 -1.05 16.83
C PHE A 311 5.57 -0.12 15.85
N LEU A 312 6.75 -0.53 15.36
CA LEU A 312 7.47 0.12 14.28
C LEU A 312 7.20 -0.57 12.94
N ASN A 313 7.22 0.23 11.86
CA ASN A 313 7.04 -0.24 10.48
C ASN A 313 8.16 -1.20 10.03
N ASN A 314 7.93 -1.89 8.91
CA ASN A 314 8.97 -2.61 8.16
C ASN A 314 9.00 -2.17 6.69
N GLU A 315 8.93 -0.86 6.48
CA GLU A 315 8.83 -0.24 5.17
C GLU A 315 10.13 -0.36 4.34
N MET A 316 11.25 -0.67 4.97
CA MET A 316 12.50 -0.89 4.24
C MET A 316 12.41 -2.06 3.23
N ASP A 317 11.46 -2.98 3.41
CA ASP A 317 11.19 -4.08 2.47
C ASP A 317 10.65 -3.61 1.12
N ASP A 318 10.04 -2.45 1.06
CA ASP A 318 9.53 -1.86 -0.18
C ASP A 318 10.63 -1.34 -1.12
N PHE A 319 11.88 -1.28 -0.66
CA PHE A 319 13.03 -1.11 -1.55
C PHE A 319 13.32 -2.38 -2.35
N SER A 320 14.02 -2.20 -3.46
CA SER A 320 14.67 -3.30 -4.18
C SER A 320 15.90 -3.76 -3.39
N SER A 321 15.76 -4.77 -2.54
CA SER A 321 16.87 -5.36 -1.78
C SER A 321 17.99 -5.86 -2.71
N LYS A 322 17.59 -6.32 -3.92
CA LYS A 322 18.47 -6.67 -5.04
C LYS A 322 17.68 -6.39 -6.33
N PRO A 323 18.17 -5.59 -7.28
CA PRO A 323 17.50 -5.37 -8.55
C PRO A 323 17.13 -6.68 -9.25
N GLY A 324 15.85 -6.79 -9.67
CA GLY A 324 15.30 -8.02 -10.25
C GLY A 324 14.89 -9.10 -9.23
N HIS A 325 15.07 -8.88 -7.93
CA HIS A 325 14.57 -9.75 -6.87
C HIS A 325 13.26 -9.18 -6.29
N PRO A 326 12.24 -10.02 -6.02
CA PRO A 326 10.99 -9.55 -5.44
C PRO A 326 11.15 -9.13 -3.98
N ASN A 327 10.40 -8.10 -3.55
CA ASN A 327 10.18 -7.81 -2.14
C ASN A 327 9.12 -8.75 -1.54
N PHE A 328 8.69 -8.51 -0.31
CA PHE A 328 7.65 -9.29 0.37
C PHE A 328 6.32 -9.34 -0.42
N TYR A 329 5.97 -8.29 -1.17
CA TYR A 329 4.77 -8.24 -2.01
C TYR A 329 4.96 -8.84 -3.40
N GLY A 330 6.12 -9.42 -3.67
CA GLY A 330 6.44 -9.95 -4.98
C GLY A 330 6.66 -8.90 -6.05
N LEU A 331 6.69 -7.64 -5.68
CA LEU A 331 6.99 -6.55 -6.59
C LEU A 331 8.48 -6.56 -6.93
N ILE A 332 8.75 -6.56 -8.22
CA ILE A 332 10.11 -6.45 -8.73
C ILE A 332 10.45 -4.96 -8.86
N GLY A 333 11.58 -4.57 -8.31
CA GLY A 333 12.13 -3.25 -8.47
C GLY A 333 13.45 -3.28 -9.24
N SER A 334 13.82 -2.11 -9.77
CA SER A 334 15.09 -1.87 -10.44
C SER A 334 16.04 -1.04 -9.56
N GLU A 335 17.13 -0.60 -10.16
CA GLU A 335 18.04 0.38 -9.55
C GLU A 335 17.32 1.69 -9.15
N ALA A 336 16.24 2.06 -9.84
CA ALA A 336 15.45 3.23 -9.50
C ALA A 336 14.93 3.20 -8.06
N ASN A 337 14.59 2.01 -7.54
CA ASN A 337 14.14 1.80 -6.16
C ASN A 337 15.20 1.09 -5.29
N SER A 338 16.49 1.14 -5.61
CA SER A 338 17.56 0.63 -4.77
C SER A 338 17.70 1.43 -3.48
N ILE A 339 18.17 0.77 -2.40
CA ILE A 339 18.39 1.41 -1.10
C ILE A 339 19.48 2.45 -1.20
N GLN A 340 19.19 3.67 -0.71
CA GLN A 340 20.16 4.74 -0.52
C GLN A 340 19.84 5.49 0.78
N PRO A 341 20.85 6.06 1.48
CA PRO A 341 20.61 6.85 2.68
C PRO A 341 19.57 7.96 2.45
N LYS A 342 18.60 8.07 3.35
CA LYS A 342 17.54 9.11 3.34
C LYS A 342 16.56 9.05 2.16
N LYS A 343 16.63 8.03 1.31
CA LYS A 343 15.72 7.80 0.20
C LYS A 343 14.39 7.23 0.73
N ARG A 344 13.27 7.61 0.10
CA ARG A 344 11.96 7.01 0.34
C ARG A 344 11.77 5.80 -0.55
N MET A 345 11.23 4.72 0.01
CA MET A 345 10.91 3.52 -0.75
C MET A 345 9.65 3.71 -1.59
N LEU A 346 9.62 3.05 -2.75
CA LEU A 346 8.45 3.07 -3.64
C LEU A 346 7.23 2.44 -2.98
N SER A 347 6.07 3.08 -3.13
CA SER A 347 4.77 2.62 -2.62
C SER A 347 3.81 2.23 -3.73
N SER A 348 2.76 1.47 -3.39
CA SER A 348 1.60 1.20 -4.25
C SER A 348 0.30 1.85 -3.73
N MET A 349 0.35 2.62 -2.64
CA MET A 349 -0.82 3.30 -2.08
C MET A 349 -1.43 4.26 -3.10
N THR A 350 -2.76 4.17 -3.30
CA THR A 350 -3.49 4.88 -4.36
C THR A 350 -4.71 5.61 -3.78
N PRO A 351 -4.54 6.47 -2.77
CA PRO A 351 -5.65 7.32 -2.34
C PRO A 351 -6.06 8.21 -3.52
N THR A 352 -7.36 8.17 -3.88
CA THR A 352 -7.86 8.80 -5.09
C THR A 352 -9.14 9.58 -4.82
N ILE A 353 -9.24 10.76 -5.43
CA ILE A 353 -10.45 11.58 -5.50
C ILE A 353 -10.81 11.76 -6.97
N VAL A 354 -12.05 11.40 -7.32
CA VAL A 354 -12.60 11.62 -8.65
C VAL A 354 -13.51 12.82 -8.61
N LEU A 355 -13.29 13.77 -9.51
CA LEU A 355 -14.18 14.90 -9.71
C LEU A 355 -15.04 14.67 -10.94
N LYS A 356 -16.31 15.06 -10.84
CA LYS A 356 -17.24 15.22 -11.96
C LYS A 356 -17.82 16.61 -11.90
N ASP A 357 -17.80 17.33 -13.02
CA ASP A 357 -18.26 18.73 -13.08
C ASP A 357 -17.56 19.62 -12.01
N ASN A 358 -16.25 19.41 -11.80
CA ASN A 358 -15.41 20.09 -10.80
C ASN A 358 -15.84 19.91 -9.33
N LYS A 359 -16.60 18.85 -9.01
CA LYS A 359 -17.02 18.51 -7.64
C LYS A 359 -16.59 17.10 -7.29
N PRO A 360 -16.23 16.82 -6.02
CA PRO A 360 -15.98 15.45 -5.58
C PRO A 360 -17.17 14.57 -5.91
N SER A 361 -16.91 13.45 -6.59
CA SER A 361 -17.92 12.46 -6.98
C SER A 361 -17.61 11.09 -6.36
N LEU A 362 -16.32 10.70 -6.27
CA LEU A 362 -15.89 9.48 -5.62
C LEU A 362 -14.60 9.74 -4.86
N ILE A 363 -14.56 9.31 -3.61
CA ILE A 363 -13.34 9.27 -2.79
C ILE A 363 -13.08 7.80 -2.51
N VAL A 364 -11.91 7.28 -2.85
CA VAL A 364 -11.67 5.83 -2.85
C VAL A 364 -10.22 5.47 -2.55
N GLY A 365 -10.04 4.34 -1.91
CA GLY A 365 -8.78 3.66 -1.73
C GLY A 365 -8.97 2.33 -1.01
N THR A 366 -7.87 1.65 -0.74
CA THR A 366 -7.90 0.31 -0.15
C THR A 366 -6.56 -0.04 0.48
N PRO A 367 -6.51 -0.92 1.48
CA PRO A 367 -5.33 -1.74 1.76
C PRO A 367 -5.11 -2.80 0.67
N GLY A 368 -3.91 -3.41 0.62
CA GLY A 368 -3.71 -4.57 -0.26
C GLY A 368 -2.34 -4.66 -0.95
N GLY A 369 -1.30 -3.96 -0.49
CA GLY A 369 0.03 -4.01 -1.12
C GLY A 369 -0.05 -3.72 -2.63
N ALA A 370 0.48 -4.62 -3.46
CA ALA A 370 0.41 -4.45 -4.92
C ALA A 370 -1.03 -4.39 -5.46
N THR A 371 -1.99 -5.07 -4.84
CA THR A 371 -3.37 -5.13 -5.31
C THR A 371 -4.16 -3.82 -5.09
N ILE A 372 -3.61 -2.85 -4.36
CA ILE A 372 -4.23 -1.55 -4.11
C ILE A 372 -4.62 -0.87 -5.44
N ILE A 373 -3.68 -0.78 -6.36
CA ILE A 373 -3.84 -0.04 -7.61
C ILE A 373 -4.95 -0.65 -8.47
N THR A 374 -4.93 -1.97 -8.62
CA THR A 374 -5.93 -2.70 -9.43
C THR A 374 -7.31 -2.70 -8.78
N SER A 375 -7.38 -2.69 -7.44
CA SER A 375 -8.66 -2.60 -6.73
C SER A 375 -9.29 -1.21 -6.88
N VAL A 376 -8.53 -0.13 -6.79
CA VAL A 376 -9.01 1.24 -7.06
C VAL A 376 -9.44 1.38 -8.52
N PHE A 377 -8.65 0.88 -9.45
CA PHE A 377 -8.96 0.86 -10.88
C PHE A 377 -10.31 0.18 -11.16
N GLN A 378 -10.51 -1.05 -10.67
CA GLN A 378 -11.74 -1.81 -10.86
C GLN A 378 -12.94 -1.12 -10.20
N THR A 379 -12.76 -0.52 -9.01
CA THR A 379 -13.85 0.19 -8.32
C THR A 379 -14.30 1.42 -9.11
N ILE A 380 -13.39 2.20 -9.68
CA ILE A 380 -13.73 3.32 -10.55
C ILE A 380 -14.53 2.84 -11.77
N LEU A 381 -14.10 1.76 -12.43
CA LEU A 381 -14.83 1.19 -13.57
C LEU A 381 -16.19 0.65 -13.17
N ASN A 382 -16.29 -0.01 -12.01
CA ASN A 382 -17.56 -0.54 -11.52
C ASN A 382 -18.59 0.57 -11.35
N VAL A 383 -18.19 1.74 -10.82
CA VAL A 383 -19.07 2.88 -10.63
C VAL A 383 -19.41 3.55 -11.97
N TYR A 384 -18.41 3.90 -12.79
CA TYR A 384 -18.62 4.80 -13.93
C TYR A 384 -18.86 4.09 -15.27
N GLU A 385 -18.37 2.86 -15.44
CA GLU A 385 -18.54 2.10 -16.68
C GLU A 385 -19.62 1.03 -16.56
N PHE A 386 -19.69 0.34 -15.41
CA PHE A 386 -20.68 -0.72 -15.19
C PHE A 386 -21.89 -0.24 -14.39
N ASN A 387 -22.00 1.07 -14.09
CA ASN A 387 -23.14 1.72 -13.42
C ASN A 387 -23.56 1.03 -12.11
N MET A 388 -22.63 0.50 -11.35
CA MET A 388 -22.88 -0.05 -10.03
C MET A 388 -23.09 1.07 -9.02
N ASN A 389 -23.97 0.89 -8.03
CA ASN A 389 -23.92 1.71 -6.84
C ASN A 389 -22.62 1.43 -6.07
N VAL A 390 -22.21 2.36 -5.20
CA VAL A 390 -20.88 2.27 -4.53
C VAL A 390 -20.75 1.02 -3.69
N GLN A 391 -21.82 0.57 -3.02
CA GLN A 391 -21.77 -0.64 -2.19
C GLN A 391 -21.57 -1.90 -3.04
N ASP A 392 -22.25 -2.01 -4.18
CA ASP A 392 -22.04 -3.12 -5.11
C ASP A 392 -20.65 -3.03 -5.75
N ALA A 393 -20.18 -1.83 -6.07
CA ALA A 393 -18.86 -1.61 -6.66
C ALA A 393 -17.73 -2.06 -5.73
N VAL A 394 -17.82 -1.77 -4.42
CA VAL A 394 -16.79 -2.19 -3.43
C VAL A 394 -16.92 -3.67 -3.06
N ASN A 395 -18.12 -4.26 -3.15
CA ASN A 395 -18.36 -5.67 -2.88
C ASN A 395 -18.12 -6.57 -4.10
N ALA A 396 -18.04 -5.99 -5.30
CA ALA A 396 -17.82 -6.76 -6.52
C ALA A 396 -16.51 -7.54 -6.43
N PRO A 397 -16.52 -8.82 -6.83
CA PRO A 397 -15.31 -9.63 -6.80
C PRO A 397 -14.28 -9.10 -7.79
N ARG A 398 -13.03 -9.11 -7.35
CA ARG A 398 -11.90 -8.51 -8.06
C ARG A 398 -10.95 -9.58 -8.60
N PHE A 399 -10.09 -9.13 -9.50
CA PHE A 399 -8.93 -9.87 -9.98
C PHE A 399 -7.71 -8.95 -9.99
N HIS A 400 -6.52 -9.55 -10.16
CA HIS A 400 -5.26 -8.83 -10.12
C HIS A 400 -4.22 -9.47 -11.02
N HIS A 401 -3.44 -8.64 -11.71
CA HIS A 401 -2.23 -9.01 -12.41
C HIS A 401 -1.17 -7.94 -12.22
N GLN A 402 0.05 -8.33 -11.89
CA GLN A 402 1.13 -7.38 -11.59
C GLN A 402 2.39 -7.58 -12.46
N TRP A 403 2.19 -7.99 -13.72
CA TRP A 403 3.24 -8.33 -14.68
C TRP A 403 3.98 -9.62 -14.32
N LEU A 404 4.64 -9.69 -13.20
CA LEU A 404 5.28 -10.89 -12.66
C LEU A 404 4.86 -11.08 -11.19
N PRO A 405 4.45 -12.35 -10.85
CA PRO A 405 4.33 -13.52 -11.72
C PRO A 405 3.33 -13.28 -12.85
N ASP A 406 3.55 -13.96 -13.96
CA ASP A 406 2.60 -13.94 -15.07
C ASP A 406 1.38 -14.80 -14.76
N VAL A 407 0.52 -14.29 -13.87
CA VAL A 407 -0.66 -14.99 -13.36
C VAL A 407 -1.78 -14.00 -13.05
N ILE A 408 -3.00 -14.36 -13.40
CA ILE A 408 -4.23 -13.68 -12.98
C ILE A 408 -4.68 -14.30 -11.66
N ILE A 409 -4.76 -13.52 -10.61
CA ILE A 409 -5.37 -13.93 -9.34
C ILE A 409 -6.81 -13.43 -9.35
N ILE A 410 -7.79 -14.33 -9.17
CA ILE A 410 -9.22 -13.97 -9.20
C ILE A 410 -9.87 -14.35 -7.87
N GLU A 411 -10.66 -13.45 -7.29
CA GLU A 411 -11.50 -13.74 -6.13
C GLU A 411 -12.55 -14.80 -6.45
N LYS A 412 -12.98 -15.56 -5.44
CA LYS A 412 -14.09 -16.48 -5.56
C LYS A 412 -15.33 -15.77 -6.13
N ASN A 413 -15.93 -16.32 -7.15
CA ASN A 413 -17.03 -15.73 -7.94
C ASN A 413 -16.63 -14.48 -8.76
N GLY A 414 -15.35 -14.16 -8.90
CA GLY A 414 -14.86 -13.10 -9.79
C GLY A 414 -14.95 -13.44 -11.27
N SER A 415 -14.97 -14.74 -11.56
CA SER A 415 -15.30 -15.32 -12.87
C SER A 415 -16.05 -16.63 -12.68
N ASP A 416 -16.66 -17.15 -13.74
CA ASP A 416 -17.17 -18.52 -13.75
C ASP A 416 -16.13 -19.49 -14.34
N ASN A 417 -16.31 -20.80 -14.08
CA ASN A 417 -15.39 -21.84 -14.58
C ASN A 417 -15.24 -21.82 -16.11
N ARG A 418 -16.22 -21.31 -16.84
CA ARG A 418 -16.18 -21.17 -18.29
C ARG A 418 -15.23 -20.05 -18.70
N ILE A 419 -15.30 -18.90 -18.02
CA ILE A 419 -14.40 -17.76 -18.27
C ILE A 419 -12.96 -18.17 -17.94
N ASP A 420 -12.73 -18.83 -16.81
CA ASP A 420 -11.40 -19.33 -16.42
C ASP A 420 -10.83 -20.28 -17.50
N SER A 421 -11.67 -21.19 -18.00
CA SER A 421 -11.26 -22.11 -19.09
C SER A 421 -10.93 -21.36 -20.38
N LEU A 422 -11.73 -20.35 -20.74
CA LEU A 422 -11.50 -19.53 -21.93
C LEU A 422 -10.22 -18.69 -21.81
N LEU A 423 -9.94 -18.13 -20.62
CA LEU A 423 -8.69 -17.43 -20.35
C LEU A 423 -7.48 -18.37 -20.50
N ARG A 424 -7.55 -19.59 -19.92
CA ARG A 424 -6.49 -20.59 -20.07
C ARG A 424 -6.27 -20.99 -21.51
N ASN A 425 -7.34 -21.14 -22.31
CA ASN A 425 -7.24 -21.43 -23.75
C ASN A 425 -6.57 -20.29 -24.54
N LYS A 426 -6.55 -19.08 -23.99
CA LYS A 426 -5.83 -17.93 -24.53
C LYS A 426 -4.43 -17.76 -23.91
N ASN A 427 -3.91 -18.80 -23.24
CA ASN A 427 -2.60 -18.85 -22.57
C ASN A 427 -2.46 -17.93 -21.34
N TYR A 428 -3.54 -17.52 -20.69
CA TYR A 428 -3.45 -16.89 -19.38
C TYR A 428 -3.32 -17.96 -18.28
N ASN A 429 -2.42 -17.74 -17.34
CA ASN A 429 -2.39 -18.48 -16.09
C ASN A 429 -3.42 -17.87 -15.14
N VAL A 430 -4.31 -18.68 -14.58
CA VAL A 430 -5.38 -18.21 -13.69
C VAL A 430 -5.35 -19.00 -12.39
N ILE A 431 -5.39 -18.28 -11.25
CA ILE A 431 -5.49 -18.85 -9.90
C ILE A 431 -6.71 -18.21 -9.23
N SER A 432 -7.61 -19.03 -8.70
CA SER A 432 -8.79 -18.56 -7.96
C SER A 432 -8.54 -18.61 -6.44
N LEU A 433 -8.95 -17.56 -5.72
CA LEU A 433 -8.89 -17.50 -4.25
C LEU A 433 -10.10 -18.24 -3.63
N PRO A 434 -10.01 -18.80 -2.40
CA PRO A 434 -8.75 -19.03 -1.69
C PRO A 434 -7.98 -20.19 -2.33
N PHE A 435 -6.68 -20.04 -2.54
CA PHE A 435 -5.86 -21.19 -2.90
C PHE A 435 -5.30 -21.85 -1.63
N GLU A 436 -5.28 -23.18 -1.60
CA GLU A 436 -4.60 -23.92 -0.53
C GLU A 436 -3.09 -23.71 -0.72
N SER A 437 -2.46 -23.06 0.28
CA SER A 437 -1.08 -22.64 0.17
C SER A 437 -0.12 -23.80 0.43
N GLU A 438 0.36 -24.47 -0.62
CA GLU A 438 1.70 -25.06 -0.60
C GLU A 438 2.80 -24.06 -1.00
N MET A 439 2.43 -22.85 -1.42
CA MET A 439 3.37 -21.76 -1.70
C MET A 439 3.58 -20.94 -0.42
N SER A 440 4.53 -21.41 0.37
CA SER A 440 5.22 -20.82 1.53
C SER A 440 4.72 -19.47 2.04
N GLY A 441 4.16 -19.47 3.24
CA GLY A 441 4.17 -18.30 4.15
C GLY A 441 2.98 -17.35 4.08
N MET A 442 2.05 -17.49 3.17
CA MET A 442 0.85 -16.64 3.07
C MET A 442 -0.30 -17.19 3.90
N SER A 443 -0.96 -16.30 4.66
CA SER A 443 -2.30 -16.59 5.18
C SER A 443 -3.26 -16.83 4.04
N PRO A 444 -4.19 -17.82 4.12
CA PRO A 444 -5.21 -18.01 3.09
C PRO A 444 -6.02 -16.74 2.92
N ARG A 445 -5.93 -16.09 1.77
CA ARG A 445 -6.71 -14.90 1.44
C ARG A 445 -8.04 -15.30 0.85
N SER A 446 -9.07 -14.56 1.20
CA SER A 446 -10.40 -14.69 0.60
C SER A 446 -10.76 -13.51 -0.30
N SER A 447 -10.01 -12.40 -0.24
CA SER A 447 -10.30 -11.16 -0.98
C SER A 447 -9.05 -10.42 -1.42
N ILE A 448 -9.19 -9.64 -2.49
CA ILE A 448 -8.21 -8.72 -3.05
C ILE A 448 -8.56 -7.31 -2.57
N GLY A 449 -7.76 -6.76 -1.63
CA GLY A 449 -8.03 -5.49 -0.99
C GLY A 449 -9.27 -5.50 -0.08
N ALA A 450 -9.54 -4.34 0.52
CA ALA A 450 -10.74 -4.04 1.30
C ALA A 450 -11.10 -2.58 1.04
N VAL A 451 -11.75 -2.33 -0.09
CA VAL A 451 -12.00 -0.97 -0.60
C VAL A 451 -12.91 -0.20 0.35
N ASP A 452 -12.49 1.01 0.68
CA ASP A 452 -13.29 2.04 1.34
C ASP A 452 -13.59 3.16 0.34
N ALA A 453 -14.86 3.53 0.21
CA ALA A 453 -15.28 4.52 -0.76
C ALA A 453 -16.49 5.33 -0.30
N ILE A 454 -16.51 6.61 -0.68
CA ILE A 454 -17.66 7.50 -0.58
C ILE A 454 -18.02 7.95 -1.99
N PHE A 455 -19.27 7.73 -2.41
CA PHE A 455 -19.81 8.24 -3.66
C PHE A 455 -20.84 9.34 -3.38
N ILE A 456 -20.70 10.46 -4.07
CA ILE A 456 -21.59 11.60 -3.96
C ILE A 456 -22.42 11.65 -5.25
N ASP A 457 -23.71 11.44 -5.13
CA ASP A 457 -24.63 11.53 -6.26
C ASP A 457 -25.03 12.99 -6.58
N LYS A 458 -25.88 13.16 -7.61
CA LYS A 458 -26.32 14.49 -8.05
C LYS A 458 -27.14 15.27 -7.00
N ASN A 459 -27.57 14.60 -5.94
CA ASN A 459 -28.40 15.19 -4.89
C ASN A 459 -27.57 15.54 -3.64
N GLY A 460 -26.28 15.17 -3.58
CA GLY A 460 -25.32 15.48 -2.52
C GLY A 460 -25.18 14.40 -1.49
#